data_b6cb1e90e626ee8d48736f1e426bc2f1
#
_entry.id   b6cb1e90e626ee8d48736f1e426bc2f1
#
_cell.length_a   1.000
_cell.length_b   1.000
_cell.length_c   1.000
_cell.angle_alpha   90.00
_cell.angle_beta   90.00
_cell.angle_gamma   90.00
#
_symmetry.space_group_name_H-M   'P 1'
#
loop_
_entity.id
_entity.type
_entity.pdbx_description
1 polymer ?
#
loop_
_entity_poly.entity_id
_entity_poly.type
_entity_poly.pdbx_seq_one_letter_code
_entity_poly.pdbx_strand_id
1 'polypeptide(L)'
;MLRRGALVAAGLAFGAGSVVAARPDRARAAAPSFAQDREIFNFALLLEYLQADFYSEALRHGALKGDVRRFAEVVAAHEQAHVEFLRKALGSHARAKPTFDFGRATQDERSFLDAAVLLENTGVVAYNGQAANLTKPALAAAAEIVSVEGRHAAWVSDLAGVPPAPRAADAGASSSAVVRTLQSTHFIKTQ
;
A
#
# COMPACT_ATOMS: atom_id res chain seq x y z
N MET A 1 -54.92 -11.83 -49.67
CA MET A 1 -54.62 -13.27 -49.66
C MET A 1 -53.43 -13.51 -48.82
N LEU A 2 -53.63 -13.95 -47.56
CA LEU A 2 -52.60 -14.28 -46.63
C LEU A 2 -52.16 -15.72 -46.74
N ARG A 3 -50.88 -15.98 -46.98
CA ARG A 3 -50.32 -17.33 -46.90
C ARG A 3 -49.69 -17.53 -45.53
N ARG A 4 -50.25 -18.43 -44.75
CA ARG A 4 -49.69 -18.91 -43.47
C ARG A 4 -48.58 -19.90 -43.79
N GLY A 5 -47.33 -19.56 -43.32
CA GLY A 5 -46.21 -20.49 -43.31
C GLY A 5 -46.10 -21.13 -41.92
N ALA A 6 -46.15 -22.45 -41.89
CA ALA A 6 -45.99 -23.24 -40.66
C ALA A 6 -44.54 -23.29 -40.23
N LEU A 7 -44.27 -22.93 -38.98
CA LEU A 7 -42.96 -23.10 -38.31
C LEU A 7 -42.92 -24.52 -37.71
N VAL A 8 -42.00 -25.33 -38.22
CA VAL A 8 -41.63 -26.62 -37.63
C VAL A 8 -40.65 -26.35 -36.52
N ALA A 9 -41.05 -26.62 -35.28
CA ALA A 9 -40.16 -26.57 -34.12
C ALA A 9 -39.35 -27.87 -34.03
N ALA A 10 -38.06 -27.80 -34.35
CA ALA A 10 -37.11 -28.88 -34.07
C ALA A 10 -36.64 -28.77 -32.63
N GLY A 11 -37.09 -29.66 -31.77
CA GLY A 11 -36.62 -29.77 -30.38
C GLY A 11 -35.19 -30.33 -30.31
N LEU A 12 -34.27 -29.52 -29.89
CA LEU A 12 -32.93 -29.95 -29.48
C LEU A 12 -32.98 -30.30 -28.00
N ALA A 13 -32.90 -31.57 -27.67
CA ALA A 13 -32.72 -32.07 -26.31
C ALA A 13 -31.25 -31.79 -25.88
N PHE A 14 -31.05 -30.78 -25.02
CA PHE A 14 -29.78 -30.59 -24.35
C PHE A 14 -29.67 -31.60 -23.20
N GLY A 15 -28.84 -32.61 -23.39
CA GLY A 15 -28.42 -33.51 -22.30
C GLY A 15 -27.68 -32.69 -21.23
N ALA A 16 -28.24 -32.69 -20.02
CA ALA A 16 -27.59 -32.11 -18.85
C ALA A 16 -26.38 -32.96 -18.42
N GLY A 17 -25.26 -32.78 -19.10
CA GLY A 17 -23.98 -33.24 -18.61
C GLY A 17 -23.50 -32.30 -17.51
N SER A 18 -23.59 -32.71 -16.24
CA SER A 18 -22.98 -31.99 -15.12
C SER A 18 -21.48 -32.02 -15.29
N VAL A 19 -20.90 -30.97 -15.89
CA VAL A 19 -19.47 -30.73 -15.83
C VAL A 19 -19.18 -30.22 -14.41
N VAL A 20 -18.82 -31.14 -13.51
CA VAL A 20 -18.18 -30.77 -12.24
C VAL A 20 -16.82 -30.22 -12.62
N ALA A 21 -16.73 -28.90 -12.84
CA ALA A 21 -15.46 -28.21 -12.95
C ALA A 21 -14.75 -28.40 -11.60
N ALA A 22 -13.72 -29.25 -11.57
CA ALA A 22 -12.81 -29.34 -10.45
C ALA A 22 -12.24 -27.93 -10.26
N ARG A 23 -12.68 -27.25 -9.18
CA ARG A 23 -12.04 -26.01 -8.75
C ARG A 23 -10.60 -26.38 -8.43
N PRO A 24 -9.60 -25.71 -9.04
CA PRO A 24 -8.23 -25.91 -8.60
C PRO A 24 -8.20 -25.65 -7.11
N ASP A 25 -7.66 -26.61 -6.34
CA ASP A 25 -7.37 -26.42 -4.92
C ASP A 25 -6.60 -25.11 -4.79
N ARG A 26 -7.29 -24.03 -4.40
CA ARG A 26 -6.64 -22.86 -3.90
C ARG A 26 -5.92 -23.34 -2.65
N ALA A 27 -4.60 -23.48 -2.73
CA ALA A 27 -3.79 -23.73 -1.56
C ALA A 27 -4.35 -22.85 -0.45
N ARG A 28 -4.94 -23.49 0.56
CA ARG A 28 -5.61 -22.79 1.66
C ARG A 28 -4.52 -21.95 2.33
N ALA A 29 -4.56 -20.64 2.11
CA ALA A 29 -3.62 -19.74 2.76
C ALA A 29 -3.60 -20.09 4.25
N ALA A 30 -2.42 -20.24 4.84
CA ALA A 30 -2.30 -20.52 6.26
C ALA A 30 -3.08 -19.45 7.05
N ALA A 31 -3.76 -19.88 8.12
CA ALA A 31 -4.47 -18.92 8.96
C ALA A 31 -3.48 -17.88 9.54
N PRO A 32 -3.90 -16.62 9.69
CA PRO A 32 -3.07 -15.59 10.31
C PRO A 32 -2.53 -16.03 11.68
N SER A 33 -1.28 -15.68 11.97
CA SER A 33 -0.61 -16.05 13.21
C SER A 33 0.23 -14.90 13.75
N PHE A 34 0.53 -14.90 15.05
CA PHE A 34 1.40 -13.90 15.67
C PHE A 34 2.81 -13.87 15.07
N ALA A 35 3.31 -15.00 14.57
CA ALA A 35 4.59 -15.02 13.86
C ALA A 35 4.50 -14.27 12.53
N GLN A 36 3.41 -14.45 11.81
CA GLN A 36 3.13 -13.73 10.57
C GLN A 36 2.88 -12.24 10.81
N ASP A 37 2.14 -11.88 11.87
CA ASP A 37 1.96 -10.47 12.25
C ASP A 37 3.30 -9.77 12.47
N ARG A 38 4.26 -10.43 13.13
CA ARG A 38 5.62 -9.86 13.34
C ARG A 38 6.36 -9.63 12.03
N GLU A 39 6.26 -10.54 11.06
CA GLU A 39 6.89 -10.35 9.75
C GLU A 39 6.24 -9.19 8.98
N ILE A 40 4.90 -9.11 9.01
CA ILE A 40 4.16 -8.04 8.36
C ILE A 40 4.44 -6.68 9.03
N PHE A 41 4.46 -6.62 10.34
CA PHE A 41 4.77 -5.38 11.07
C PHE A 41 6.22 -4.93 10.88
N ASN A 42 7.18 -5.86 10.74
CA ASN A 42 8.54 -5.50 10.37
C ASN A 42 8.66 -5.01 8.92
N PHE A 43 7.84 -5.55 8.04
CA PHE A 43 7.73 -5.04 6.67
C PHE A 43 7.11 -3.63 6.65
N ALA A 44 6.04 -3.38 7.40
CA ALA A 44 5.48 -2.06 7.57
C ALA A 44 6.52 -1.10 8.20
N LEU A 45 7.21 -1.51 9.26
CA LEU A 45 8.23 -0.71 9.95
C LEU A 45 9.37 -0.28 9.01
N LEU A 46 9.71 -1.08 8.00
CA LEU A 46 10.67 -0.67 6.97
C LEU A 46 10.15 0.53 6.15
N LEU A 47 8.87 0.52 5.79
CA LEU A 47 8.23 1.62 5.05
C LEU A 47 8.19 2.88 5.91
N GLU A 48 7.73 2.76 7.15
CA GLU A 48 7.65 3.90 8.07
C GLU A 48 9.03 4.51 8.36
N TYR A 49 10.07 3.69 8.54
CA TYR A 49 11.44 4.20 8.67
C TYR A 49 11.88 5.01 7.45
N LEU A 50 11.56 4.51 6.25
CA LEU A 50 11.92 5.17 5.00
C LEU A 50 11.19 6.51 4.88
N GLN A 51 9.88 6.54 5.13
CA GLN A 51 9.06 7.75 5.05
C GLN A 51 9.44 8.76 6.13
N ALA A 52 9.62 8.35 7.38
CA ALA A 52 10.07 9.23 8.47
C ALA A 52 11.42 9.91 8.17
N ASP A 53 12.38 9.16 7.64
CA ASP A 53 13.69 9.73 7.25
C ASP A 53 13.58 10.64 6.03
N PHE A 54 12.76 10.26 5.02
CA PHE A 54 12.52 11.04 3.82
C PHE A 54 11.97 12.44 4.14
N TYR A 55 10.91 12.51 4.92
CA TYR A 55 10.31 13.79 5.31
C TYR A 55 11.25 14.62 6.19
N SER A 56 11.91 13.96 7.14
CA SER A 56 12.87 14.63 8.03
C SER A 56 14.05 15.23 7.26
N GLU A 57 14.55 14.51 6.25
CA GLU A 57 15.66 15.00 5.42
C GLU A 57 15.21 16.15 4.51
N ALA A 58 14.06 16.05 3.87
CA ALA A 58 13.50 17.11 3.02
C ALA A 58 13.31 18.43 3.80
N LEU A 59 12.82 18.33 5.04
CA LEU A 59 12.67 19.51 5.91
C LEU A 59 14.02 20.13 6.28
N ARG A 60 15.06 19.32 6.52
CA ARG A 60 16.42 19.82 6.81
C ARG A 60 17.06 20.55 5.63
N HIS A 61 16.81 20.10 4.41
CA HIS A 61 17.30 20.78 3.20
C HIS A 61 16.65 22.16 2.98
N GLY A 62 15.45 22.40 3.52
CA GLY A 62 14.82 23.72 3.55
C GLY A 62 14.31 24.20 2.19
N ALA A 63 14.22 23.33 1.18
CA ALA A 63 13.74 23.69 -0.16
C ALA A 63 12.21 23.84 -0.22
N LEU A 64 11.47 23.16 0.67
CA LEU A 64 10.01 23.14 0.68
C LEU A 64 9.43 24.45 1.20
N LYS A 65 8.34 24.94 0.57
CA LYS A 65 7.67 26.21 0.92
C LYS A 65 6.16 26.01 1.10
N GLY A 66 5.53 26.99 1.73
CA GLY A 66 4.07 27.10 1.84
C GLY A 66 3.39 25.80 2.30
N ASP A 67 2.37 25.38 1.57
CA ASP A 67 1.57 24.21 1.91
C ASP A 67 2.33 22.89 1.76
N VAL A 68 3.30 22.81 0.85
CA VAL A 68 4.17 21.62 0.70
C VAL A 68 5.05 21.44 1.94
N ARG A 69 5.63 22.52 2.46
CA ARG A 69 6.38 22.49 3.72
C ARG A 69 5.49 22.07 4.89
N ARG A 70 4.29 22.68 4.99
CA ARG A 70 3.33 22.33 6.03
C ARG A 70 2.91 20.86 5.99
N PHE A 71 2.65 20.33 4.79
CA PHE A 71 2.40 18.91 4.58
C PHE A 71 3.55 18.06 5.12
N ALA A 72 4.78 18.35 4.69
CA ALA A 72 5.96 17.60 5.11
C ALA A 72 6.17 17.63 6.63
N GLU A 73 5.92 18.77 7.31
CA GLU A 73 6.02 18.90 8.77
C GLU A 73 4.99 18.02 9.50
N VAL A 74 3.76 17.97 9.02
CA VAL A 74 2.70 17.15 9.62
C VAL A 74 2.98 15.67 9.39
N VAL A 75 3.31 15.29 8.16
CA VAL A 75 3.53 13.88 7.83
C VAL A 75 4.79 13.36 8.51
N ALA A 76 5.88 14.13 8.57
CA ALA A 76 7.09 13.72 9.32
C ALA A 76 6.77 13.34 10.78
N ALA A 77 5.88 14.09 11.45
CA ALA A 77 5.46 13.79 12.81
C ALA A 77 4.60 12.52 12.88
N HIS A 78 3.73 12.30 11.90
CA HIS A 78 2.90 11.10 11.82
C HIS A 78 3.76 9.85 11.56
N GLU A 79 4.68 9.89 10.60
CA GLU A 79 5.56 8.77 10.28
C GLU A 79 6.45 8.39 11.47
N GLN A 80 6.96 9.38 12.21
CA GLN A 80 7.68 9.10 13.43
C GLN A 80 6.79 8.41 14.48
N ALA A 81 5.53 8.81 14.62
CA ALA A 81 4.58 8.17 15.52
C ALA A 81 4.22 6.73 15.06
N HIS A 82 4.09 6.48 13.75
CA HIS A 82 3.90 5.15 13.19
C HIS A 82 5.10 4.24 13.49
N VAL A 83 6.33 4.74 13.31
CA VAL A 83 7.56 4.02 13.69
C VAL A 83 7.54 3.63 15.16
N GLU A 84 7.23 4.57 16.07
CA GLU A 84 7.16 4.32 17.50
C GLU A 84 6.10 3.29 17.86
N PHE A 85 4.92 3.40 17.25
CA PHE A 85 3.82 2.45 17.42
C PHE A 85 4.23 1.03 17.01
N LEU A 86 4.78 0.85 15.81
CA LEU A 86 5.20 -0.46 15.32
C LEU A 86 6.36 -1.04 16.14
N ARG A 87 7.33 -0.22 16.52
CA ARG A 87 8.43 -0.65 17.40
C ARG A 87 7.91 -1.12 18.75
N LYS A 88 6.95 -0.42 19.32
CA LYS A 88 6.33 -0.82 20.59
C LYS A 88 5.56 -2.14 20.44
N ALA A 89 4.81 -2.31 19.34
CA ALA A 89 4.08 -3.55 19.05
C ALA A 89 5.01 -4.75 18.83
N LEU A 90 6.16 -4.53 18.20
CA LEU A 90 7.16 -5.57 17.90
C LEU A 90 8.07 -5.88 19.11
N GLY A 91 8.29 -4.92 20.01
CA GLY A 91 9.23 -5.07 21.15
C GLY A 91 10.64 -5.44 20.67
N SER A 92 11.23 -6.49 21.25
CA SER A 92 12.56 -6.98 20.87
C SER A 92 12.65 -7.61 19.47
N HIS A 93 11.51 -7.82 18.78
CA HIS A 93 11.46 -8.34 17.42
C HIS A 93 11.52 -7.24 16.35
N ALA A 94 11.54 -5.96 16.75
CA ALA A 94 11.66 -4.85 15.81
C ALA A 94 13.03 -4.89 15.11
N ARG A 95 13.02 -4.92 13.78
CA ARG A 95 14.26 -4.88 12.98
C ARG A 95 14.90 -3.50 13.06
N ALA A 96 16.21 -3.48 12.94
CA ALA A 96 16.97 -2.23 12.91
C ALA A 96 16.62 -1.41 11.66
N LYS A 97 16.71 -0.09 11.81
CA LYS A 97 16.50 0.85 10.70
C LYS A 97 17.64 0.73 9.69
N PRO A 98 17.36 0.55 8.39
CA PRO A 98 18.37 0.62 7.34
C PRO A 98 18.93 2.03 7.16
N THR A 99 19.98 2.15 6.36
CA THR A 99 20.48 3.44 5.88
C THR A 99 19.76 3.80 4.57
N PHE A 100 19.35 5.06 4.45
CA PHE A 100 18.70 5.59 3.25
C PHE A 100 19.56 6.67 2.59
N ASP A 101 19.36 6.87 1.30
CA ASP A 101 19.90 7.97 0.51
C ASP A 101 18.81 8.39 -0.49
N PHE A 102 18.26 9.56 -0.28
CA PHE A 102 17.16 10.06 -1.10
C PHE A 102 17.66 10.93 -2.27
N GLY A 103 18.95 11.25 -2.31
CA GLY A 103 19.55 12.03 -3.38
C GLY A 103 18.78 13.33 -3.63
N ARG A 104 18.37 13.55 -4.89
CA ARG A 104 17.64 14.77 -5.25
C ARG A 104 16.19 14.81 -4.75
N ALA A 105 15.60 13.69 -4.40
CA ALA A 105 14.19 13.62 -3.99
C ALA A 105 13.88 14.45 -2.73
N THR A 106 14.89 14.84 -1.95
CA THR A 106 14.72 15.69 -0.76
C THR A 106 15.30 17.10 -0.93
N GLN A 107 15.86 17.42 -2.09
CA GLN A 107 16.62 18.66 -2.31
C GLN A 107 15.85 19.74 -3.07
N ASP A 108 14.80 19.38 -3.80
CA ASP A 108 13.91 20.33 -4.48
C ASP A 108 12.44 19.92 -4.36
N GLU A 109 11.54 20.89 -4.35
CA GLU A 109 10.13 20.70 -4.06
C GLU A 109 9.43 19.80 -5.10
N ARG A 110 9.79 19.88 -6.37
CA ARG A 110 9.19 19.06 -7.42
C ARG A 110 9.56 17.60 -7.27
N SER A 111 10.85 17.30 -7.11
CA SER A 111 11.34 15.94 -6.88
C SER A 111 10.78 15.37 -5.58
N PHE A 112 10.63 16.21 -4.55
CA PHE A 112 9.98 15.82 -3.30
C PHE A 112 8.53 15.39 -3.51
N LEU A 113 7.72 16.18 -4.19
CA LEU A 113 6.32 15.86 -4.45
C LEU A 113 6.17 14.57 -5.25
N ASP A 114 6.97 14.39 -6.30
CA ASP A 114 6.94 13.17 -7.12
C ASP A 114 7.27 11.92 -6.28
N ALA A 115 8.30 12.01 -5.42
CA ALA A 115 8.67 10.91 -4.52
C ALA A 115 7.64 10.68 -3.41
N ALA A 116 7.13 11.75 -2.79
CA ALA A 116 6.13 11.64 -1.72
C ALA A 116 4.83 10.99 -2.23
N VAL A 117 4.33 11.36 -3.41
CA VAL A 117 3.17 10.70 -4.05
C VAL A 117 3.41 9.20 -4.20
N LEU A 118 4.61 8.81 -4.65
CA LEU A 118 4.97 7.39 -4.79
C LEU A 118 4.99 6.68 -3.43
N LEU A 119 5.63 7.28 -2.43
CA LEU A 119 5.83 6.65 -1.11
C LEU A 119 4.51 6.49 -0.36
N GLU A 120 3.68 7.54 -0.28
CA GLU A 120 2.39 7.48 0.41
C GLU A 120 1.45 6.46 -0.24
N ASN A 121 1.32 6.47 -1.57
CA ASN A 121 0.51 5.46 -2.26
C ASN A 121 1.07 4.04 -2.08
N THR A 122 2.40 3.89 -1.94
CA THR A 122 3.04 2.60 -1.65
C THR A 122 2.69 2.13 -0.24
N GLY A 123 2.66 3.01 0.75
CA GLY A 123 2.18 2.74 2.10
C GLY A 123 0.75 2.19 2.10
N VAL A 124 -0.18 2.92 1.48
CA VAL A 124 -1.60 2.49 1.37
C VAL A 124 -1.74 1.09 0.77
N VAL A 125 -1.12 0.83 -0.40
CA VAL A 125 -1.25 -0.49 -1.05
C VAL A 125 -0.53 -1.60 -0.28
N ALA A 126 0.52 -1.28 0.48
CA ALA A 126 1.22 -2.24 1.33
C ALA A 126 0.36 -2.71 2.49
N TYR A 127 -0.24 -1.79 3.25
CA TYR A 127 -1.15 -2.12 4.35
C TYR A 127 -2.37 -2.90 3.85
N ASN A 128 -3.03 -2.41 2.80
CA ASN A 128 -4.20 -3.08 2.20
C ASN A 128 -3.86 -4.50 1.72
N GLY A 129 -2.68 -4.69 1.12
CA GLY A 129 -2.23 -5.98 0.61
C GLY A 129 -1.95 -7.03 1.68
N GLN A 130 -1.65 -6.61 2.92
CA GLN A 130 -1.39 -7.49 4.05
C GLN A 130 -2.60 -7.66 4.97
N ALA A 131 -3.65 -6.88 4.83
CA ALA A 131 -4.80 -6.86 5.74
C ALA A 131 -5.40 -8.26 6.00
N ALA A 132 -5.61 -9.06 4.95
CA ALA A 132 -6.16 -10.41 5.07
C ALA A 132 -5.22 -11.43 5.71
N ASN A 133 -3.94 -11.08 5.86
CA ASN A 133 -2.89 -11.93 6.42
C ASN A 133 -2.64 -11.68 7.91
N LEU A 134 -3.27 -10.66 8.49
CA LEU A 134 -3.12 -10.26 9.89
C LEU A 134 -4.15 -10.94 10.78
N THR A 135 -3.76 -11.25 12.02
CA THR A 135 -4.72 -11.61 13.07
C THR A 135 -5.65 -10.42 13.35
N LYS A 136 -6.82 -10.67 13.95
CA LYS A 136 -7.78 -9.59 14.25
C LYS A 136 -7.19 -8.45 15.06
N PRO A 137 -6.39 -8.66 16.14
CA PRO A 137 -5.76 -7.57 16.87
C PRO A 137 -4.76 -6.77 16.02
N ALA A 138 -3.92 -7.47 15.23
CA ALA A 138 -2.95 -6.81 14.37
C ALA A 138 -3.62 -6.05 13.21
N LEU A 139 -4.72 -6.58 12.66
CA LEU A 139 -5.53 -5.88 11.66
C LEU A 139 -6.14 -4.60 12.22
N ALA A 140 -6.67 -4.63 13.45
CA ALA A 140 -7.21 -3.42 14.08
C ALA A 140 -6.13 -2.34 14.21
N ALA A 141 -4.93 -2.73 14.67
CA ALA A 141 -3.78 -1.82 14.79
C ALA A 141 -3.32 -1.27 13.42
N ALA A 142 -3.22 -2.11 12.39
CA ALA A 142 -2.87 -1.68 11.04
C ALA A 142 -3.92 -0.75 10.41
N ALA A 143 -5.20 -0.93 10.76
CA ALA A 143 -6.30 -0.09 10.26
C ALA A 143 -6.21 1.36 10.76
N GLU A 144 -5.69 1.58 11.97
CA GLU A 144 -5.46 2.92 12.52
C GLU A 144 -4.42 3.68 11.68
N ILE A 145 -3.34 3.00 11.28
CA ILE A 145 -2.29 3.60 10.43
C ILE A 145 -2.80 3.82 9.01
N VAL A 146 -3.29 2.78 8.32
CA VAL A 146 -3.67 2.89 6.90
C VAL A 146 -4.74 3.95 6.64
N SER A 147 -5.59 4.22 7.60
CA SER A 147 -6.59 5.29 7.49
C SER A 147 -5.95 6.69 7.45
N VAL A 148 -4.77 6.85 8.05
CA VAL A 148 -3.96 8.08 8.02
C VAL A 148 -3.15 8.13 6.75
N GLU A 149 -2.52 7.01 6.34
CA GLU A 149 -1.81 6.86 5.07
C GLU A 149 -2.66 7.28 3.87
N GLY A 150 -3.94 6.86 3.83
CA GLY A 150 -4.86 7.29 2.78
C GLY A 150 -5.08 8.81 2.72
N ARG A 151 -5.04 9.50 3.89
CA ARG A 151 -5.12 10.97 3.95
C ARG A 151 -3.84 11.63 3.51
N HIS A 152 -2.68 11.08 3.87
CA HIS A 152 -1.37 11.57 3.40
C HIS A 152 -1.31 11.47 1.89
N ALA A 153 -1.62 10.29 1.32
CA ALA A 153 -1.62 10.04 -0.11
C ALA A 153 -2.55 11.00 -0.87
N ALA A 154 -3.76 11.24 -0.34
CA ALA A 154 -4.69 12.19 -0.94
C ALA A 154 -4.17 13.63 -0.87
N TRP A 155 -3.63 14.04 0.27
CA TRP A 155 -3.13 15.40 0.46
C TRP A 155 -1.91 15.71 -0.43
N VAL A 156 -0.94 14.80 -0.49
CA VAL A 156 0.23 15.02 -1.37
C VAL A 156 -0.15 14.96 -2.85
N SER A 157 -1.11 14.12 -3.21
CA SER A 157 -1.64 14.06 -4.59
C SER A 157 -2.24 15.40 -5.01
N ASP A 158 -3.05 16.03 -4.14
CA ASP A 158 -3.61 17.35 -4.39
C ASP A 158 -2.53 18.42 -4.56
N LEU A 159 -1.54 18.45 -3.66
CA LEU A 159 -0.40 19.35 -3.73
C LEU A 159 0.46 19.16 -5.01
N ALA A 160 0.55 17.92 -5.49
CA ALA A 160 1.25 17.58 -6.72
C ALA A 160 0.43 17.85 -8.00
N GLY A 161 -0.84 18.26 -7.86
CA GLY A 161 -1.75 18.51 -8.97
C GLY A 161 -2.25 17.24 -9.67
N VAL A 162 -2.24 16.10 -8.96
CA VAL A 162 -2.83 14.85 -9.45
C VAL A 162 -4.09 14.49 -8.65
N PRO A 163 -5.04 13.71 -9.20
CA PRO A 163 -6.29 13.40 -8.50
C PRO A 163 -6.06 12.74 -7.14
N PRO A 164 -6.59 13.31 -6.04
CA PRO A 164 -6.38 12.79 -4.68
C PRO A 164 -7.16 11.50 -4.39
N ALA A 165 -8.22 11.23 -5.13
CA ALA A 165 -9.05 10.03 -5.00
C ALA A 165 -9.45 9.50 -6.38
N PRO A 166 -8.50 8.92 -7.15
CA PRO A 166 -8.76 8.51 -8.54
C PRO A 166 -9.65 7.27 -8.65
N ARG A 167 -9.90 6.57 -7.55
CA ARG A 167 -10.70 5.33 -7.49
C ARG A 167 -11.62 5.36 -6.28
N ALA A 168 -12.71 4.59 -6.35
CA ALA A 168 -13.65 4.42 -5.23
C ALA A 168 -13.12 3.49 -4.11
N ALA A 169 -12.05 2.72 -4.38
CA ALA A 169 -11.39 1.85 -3.42
C ALA A 169 -9.92 1.69 -3.78
N ASP A 170 -9.07 1.64 -2.75
CA ASP A 170 -7.65 1.40 -2.91
C ASP A 170 -7.33 -0.08 -3.10
N ALA A 171 -6.41 -0.36 -3.99
CA ALA A 171 -5.92 -1.72 -4.20
C ALA A 171 -4.97 -2.14 -3.07
N GLY A 172 -4.79 -3.45 -2.90
CA GLY A 172 -3.70 -4.03 -2.12
C GLY A 172 -2.59 -4.54 -3.04
N ALA A 173 -1.35 -4.48 -2.58
CA ALA A 173 -0.20 -5.06 -3.28
C ALA A 173 0.50 -6.13 -2.41
N SER A 174 1.08 -7.14 -3.06
CA SER A 174 1.91 -8.11 -2.34
C SER A 174 3.20 -7.44 -1.82
N SER A 175 3.74 -7.95 -0.71
CA SER A 175 5.01 -7.44 -0.17
C SER A 175 6.14 -7.46 -1.21
N SER A 176 6.19 -8.49 -2.07
CA SER A 176 7.18 -8.57 -3.15
C SER A 176 7.00 -7.47 -4.21
N ALA A 177 5.77 -7.08 -4.52
CA ALA A 177 5.50 -5.96 -5.44
C ALA A 177 5.94 -4.62 -4.82
N VAL A 178 5.60 -4.39 -3.55
CA VAL A 178 6.03 -3.20 -2.81
C VAL A 178 7.56 -3.12 -2.72
N VAL A 179 8.24 -4.22 -2.37
CA VAL A 179 9.71 -4.25 -2.33
C VAL A 179 10.32 -3.89 -3.68
N ARG A 180 9.78 -4.39 -4.79
CA ARG A 180 10.26 -3.99 -6.14
C ARG A 180 10.08 -2.49 -6.39
N THR A 181 8.94 -1.91 -5.99
CA THR A 181 8.72 -0.45 -6.08
C THR A 181 9.78 0.31 -5.28
N LEU A 182 10.05 -0.10 -4.03
CA LEU A 182 11.08 0.54 -3.21
C LEU A 182 12.48 0.38 -3.80
N GLN A 183 12.81 -0.80 -4.33
CA GLN A 183 14.10 -1.03 -4.99
C GLN A 183 14.30 -0.14 -6.21
N SER A 184 13.23 0.16 -6.96
CA SER A 184 13.31 1.05 -8.13
C SER A 184 13.60 2.51 -7.77
N THR A 185 13.38 2.93 -6.53
CA THR A 185 13.76 4.27 -6.05
C THR A 185 15.24 4.41 -5.74
N HIS A 186 15.94 3.30 -5.50
CA HIS A 186 17.33 3.26 -5.03
C HIS A 186 17.56 3.97 -3.67
N PHE A 187 16.51 4.22 -2.91
CA PHE A 187 16.61 4.93 -1.62
C PHE A 187 17.20 4.07 -0.51
N ILE A 188 17.01 2.74 -0.55
CA ILE A 188 17.56 1.83 0.46
C ILE A 188 18.99 1.45 0.08
N LYS A 189 19.95 1.77 0.94
CA LYS A 189 21.35 1.33 0.76
C LYS A 189 21.49 -0.11 1.22
N THR A 190 21.96 -0.97 0.33
CA THR A 190 22.47 -2.29 0.72
C THR A 190 23.79 -2.11 1.49
N GLN A 191 23.85 -2.66 2.68
CA GLN A 191 25.12 -2.76 3.45
C GLN A 191 26.05 -3.76 2.79
#